data_a820e53d32ed459ea47e349c91878c8e
#
_entry.id   a820e53d32ed459ea47e349c91878c8e
#
_cell.length_a   1.000
_cell.length_b   1.000
_cell.length_c   1.000
_cell.angle_alpha   90.00
_cell.angle_beta   90.00
_cell.angle_gamma   90.00
#
_symmetry.space_group_name_H-M   'P 1'
#
loop_
_entity.id
_entity.type
_entity.pdbx_description
1 polymer ?
#
loop_
_entity_poly.entity_id
_entity_poly.type
_entity_poly.pdbx_seq_one_letter_code
_entity_poly.pdbx_strand_id
1 'polypeptide(L)'
;LLDFGFTTLTEDDKYSQAKALGGITNGVYNIEMTAAYAAIANGGTYMKPILYTQVLDHEGNVLLDNTNPETHEVLKDSTAYLLTSAMEDVVNGAGGTGGSARLSNMPVAAKTGTSQESRDLWISAFTPYYTASVWGGYDEHKTMDRLSQNWHQKLWRNIMERIQDTKGLEYKDFEIPSSVEEKTVCTKTGLLATSGCPAITEYFSKDNVPTKSCNGHYFAPSEYSEKDDTESPDET
;
A
#
# COMPACT_ATOMS: atom_id res chain seq x y z
N LEU A 1 -10.37 -10.01 -3.87
CA LEU A 1 -10.94 -9.40 -2.67
C LEU A 1 -11.65 -10.44 -1.79
N LEU A 2 -12.42 -11.37 -2.37
CA LEU A 2 -13.09 -12.43 -1.59
C LEU A 2 -12.08 -13.24 -0.77
N ASP A 3 -10.96 -13.62 -1.37
CA ASP A 3 -9.90 -14.37 -0.69
C ASP A 3 -9.22 -13.56 0.44
N PHE A 4 -9.30 -12.23 0.38
CA PHE A 4 -8.89 -11.32 1.45
C PHE A 4 -9.95 -11.09 2.53
N GLY A 5 -11.05 -11.85 2.50
CA GLY A 5 -12.07 -11.86 3.53
C GLY A 5 -13.08 -10.70 3.49
N PHE A 6 -13.19 -9.96 2.37
CA PHE A 6 -14.22 -8.91 2.22
C PHE A 6 -15.60 -9.53 2.04
N THR A 7 -16.54 -9.15 2.90
CA THR A 7 -17.91 -9.72 2.94
C THR A 7 -18.98 -8.81 2.36
N THR A 8 -18.69 -7.54 2.11
CA THR A 8 -19.65 -6.52 1.67
C THR A 8 -19.82 -6.43 0.16
N LEU A 9 -19.03 -7.19 -0.61
CA LEU A 9 -19.03 -7.15 -2.06
C LEU A 9 -20.36 -7.66 -2.64
N THR A 10 -20.88 -6.93 -3.63
CA THR A 10 -22.11 -7.27 -4.35
C THR A 10 -21.81 -7.83 -5.75
N GLU A 11 -22.82 -8.37 -6.44
CA GLU A 11 -22.68 -8.79 -7.83
C GLU A 11 -22.28 -7.62 -8.75
N ASP A 12 -22.81 -6.40 -8.50
CA ASP A 12 -22.48 -5.20 -9.28
C ASP A 12 -21.01 -4.82 -9.15
N ASP A 13 -20.38 -5.06 -7.99
CA ASP A 13 -18.96 -4.79 -7.78
C ASP A 13 -18.07 -5.66 -8.67
N LYS A 14 -18.54 -6.83 -9.16
CA LYS A 14 -17.75 -7.69 -10.06
C LYS A 14 -17.38 -7.01 -11.37
N TYR A 15 -18.27 -6.16 -11.86
CA TYR A 15 -18.15 -5.52 -13.17
C TYR A 15 -17.81 -4.02 -13.07
N SER A 16 -17.82 -3.44 -11.88
CA SER A 16 -17.54 -2.02 -11.66
C SER A 16 -16.05 -1.72 -11.80
N GLN A 17 -15.69 -0.82 -12.72
CA GLN A 17 -14.33 -0.29 -12.83
C GLN A 17 -13.94 0.58 -11.62
N ALA A 18 -14.92 1.21 -10.96
CA ALA A 18 -14.71 2.04 -9.78
C ALA A 18 -14.08 1.25 -8.61
N LYS A 19 -14.31 -0.07 -8.56
CA LYS A 19 -13.71 -0.96 -7.57
C LYS A 19 -12.16 -0.91 -7.58
N ALA A 20 -11.54 -0.74 -8.73
CA ALA A 20 -10.09 -0.61 -8.85
C ALA A 20 -9.54 0.65 -8.13
N LEU A 21 -10.40 1.66 -7.94
CA LEU A 21 -10.10 2.90 -7.23
C LEU A 21 -10.72 2.95 -5.82
N GLY A 22 -11.22 1.82 -5.32
CA GLY A 22 -11.84 1.73 -4.00
C GLY A 22 -13.34 2.02 -3.94
N GLY A 23 -14.00 2.23 -5.09
CA GLY A 23 -15.45 2.42 -5.19
C GLY A 23 -16.18 1.09 -5.06
N ILE A 24 -16.54 0.72 -3.83
CA ILE A 24 -17.29 -0.52 -3.48
C ILE A 24 -18.68 -0.11 -3.04
N THR A 25 -19.71 -0.78 -3.58
CA THR A 25 -21.13 -0.40 -3.43
C THR A 25 -21.55 -0.22 -1.97
N ASN A 26 -21.22 -1.19 -1.10
CA ASN A 26 -21.57 -1.14 0.31
C ASN A 26 -20.41 -0.68 1.21
N GLY A 27 -19.29 -0.22 0.61
CA GLY A 27 -18.08 0.04 1.37
C GLY A 27 -17.46 -1.25 1.92
N VAL A 28 -16.59 -1.13 2.92
CA VAL A 28 -15.88 -2.24 3.56
C VAL A 28 -15.80 -2.03 5.07
N TYR A 29 -15.74 -3.11 5.82
CA TYR A 29 -15.44 -3.02 7.24
C TYR A 29 -13.95 -2.71 7.47
N ASN A 30 -13.66 -1.84 8.43
CA ASN A 30 -12.28 -1.46 8.76
C ASN A 30 -11.44 -2.70 9.17
N ILE A 31 -12.02 -3.65 9.89
CA ILE A 31 -11.32 -4.88 10.31
C ILE A 31 -10.94 -5.75 9.10
N GLU A 32 -11.79 -5.84 8.07
CA GLU A 32 -11.52 -6.57 6.84
C GLU A 32 -10.39 -5.90 6.04
N MET A 33 -10.42 -4.57 5.96
CA MET A 33 -9.34 -3.79 5.35
C MET A 33 -8.03 -4.02 6.09
N THR A 34 -8.05 -3.98 7.43
CA THR A 34 -6.86 -4.24 8.25
C THR A 34 -6.32 -5.66 8.03
N ALA A 35 -7.18 -6.67 7.97
CA ALA A 35 -6.79 -8.05 7.72
C ALA A 35 -6.19 -8.25 6.32
N ALA A 36 -6.74 -7.58 5.31
CA ALA A 36 -6.21 -7.62 3.95
C ALA A 36 -4.79 -7.04 3.87
N TYR A 37 -4.54 -5.90 4.53
CA TYR A 37 -3.19 -5.34 4.62
C TYR A 37 -2.25 -6.16 5.51
N ALA A 38 -2.78 -6.80 6.55
CA ALA A 38 -2.01 -7.75 7.37
C ALA A 38 -1.56 -8.96 6.53
N ALA A 39 -2.37 -9.43 5.57
CA ALA A 39 -1.97 -10.50 4.66
C ALA A 39 -0.78 -10.09 3.77
N ILE A 40 -0.73 -8.83 3.30
CA ILE A 40 0.44 -8.30 2.57
C ILE A 40 1.66 -8.29 3.49
N ALA A 41 1.52 -7.73 4.70
CA ALA A 41 2.59 -7.66 5.71
C ALA A 41 3.11 -9.05 6.12
N ASN A 42 2.25 -10.08 6.03
CA ASN A 42 2.53 -11.47 6.39
C ASN A 42 2.93 -12.33 5.17
N GLY A 43 3.62 -11.73 4.20
CA GLY A 43 4.16 -12.44 3.04
C GLY A 43 3.11 -13.07 2.12
N GLY A 44 1.89 -12.53 2.11
CA GLY A 44 0.79 -13.02 1.27
C GLY A 44 -0.14 -14.03 1.95
N THR A 45 0.06 -14.31 3.22
CA THR A 45 -0.79 -15.22 3.99
C THR A 45 -1.88 -14.44 4.73
N TYR A 46 -3.13 -14.66 4.33
CA TYR A 46 -4.30 -14.13 5.03
C TYR A 46 -4.56 -14.93 6.31
N MET A 47 -4.91 -14.22 7.37
CA MET A 47 -5.36 -14.78 8.64
C MET A 47 -6.71 -14.15 9.00
N LYS A 48 -7.70 -15.00 9.28
CA LYS A 48 -9.02 -14.52 9.69
C LYS A 48 -8.91 -13.73 11.00
N PRO A 49 -9.46 -12.51 11.07
CA PRO A 49 -9.45 -11.72 12.31
C PRO A 49 -10.16 -12.45 13.45
N ILE A 50 -9.54 -12.45 14.61
CA ILE A 50 -10.11 -13.00 15.84
C ILE A 50 -10.19 -11.90 16.90
N LEU A 51 -11.23 -11.95 17.75
CA LEU A 51 -11.43 -11.00 18.84
C LEU A 51 -11.05 -11.59 20.20
N TYR A 52 -10.89 -12.91 20.27
CA TYR A 52 -10.47 -13.64 21.47
C TYR A 52 -9.67 -14.87 21.05
N THR A 53 -8.72 -15.26 21.88
CA THR A 53 -7.92 -16.48 21.67
C THR A 53 -8.62 -17.69 22.26
N GLN A 54 -9.15 -17.58 23.47
CA GLN A 54 -9.88 -18.65 24.13
C GLN A 54 -11.03 -18.10 24.98
N VAL A 55 -12.07 -18.88 25.14
CA VAL A 55 -13.13 -18.67 26.13
C VAL A 55 -13.11 -19.85 27.06
N LEU A 56 -13.01 -19.59 28.37
CA LEU A 56 -13.00 -20.60 29.44
C LEU A 56 -14.29 -20.54 30.22
N ASP A 57 -14.71 -21.68 30.76
CA ASP A 57 -15.76 -21.72 31.77
C ASP A 57 -15.22 -21.32 33.17
N HIS A 58 -16.08 -21.35 34.18
CA HIS A 58 -15.72 -20.98 35.56
C HIS A 58 -14.77 -21.98 36.24
N GLU A 59 -14.64 -23.18 35.69
CA GLU A 59 -13.73 -24.24 36.13
C GLU A 59 -12.38 -24.20 35.40
N GLY A 60 -12.25 -23.35 34.37
CA GLY A 60 -11.05 -23.22 33.56
C GLY A 60 -10.99 -24.16 32.35
N ASN A 61 -12.08 -24.87 32.05
CA ASN A 61 -12.14 -25.69 30.84
C ASN A 61 -12.33 -24.80 29.58
N VAL A 62 -11.69 -25.16 28.47
CA VAL A 62 -11.79 -24.44 27.21
C VAL A 62 -13.15 -24.68 26.55
N LEU A 63 -13.96 -23.64 26.40
CA LEU A 63 -15.24 -23.67 25.68
C LEU A 63 -15.08 -23.37 24.21
N LEU A 64 -14.23 -22.35 23.87
CA LEU A 64 -13.88 -21.96 22.51
C LEU A 64 -12.38 -21.76 22.42
N ASP A 65 -11.79 -22.20 21.31
CA ASP A 65 -10.37 -22.07 21.05
C ASP A 65 -10.13 -21.49 19.65
N ASN A 66 -9.50 -20.31 19.57
CA ASN A 66 -9.06 -19.63 18.36
C ASN A 66 -7.54 -19.42 18.36
N THR A 67 -6.77 -20.21 19.13
CA THR A 67 -5.30 -20.07 19.18
C THR A 67 -4.65 -20.39 17.85
N ASN A 68 -5.33 -21.16 17.00
CA ASN A 68 -4.91 -21.49 15.65
C ASN A 68 -5.95 -20.97 14.62
N PRO A 69 -5.96 -19.68 14.30
CA PRO A 69 -6.91 -19.12 13.33
C PRO A 69 -6.71 -19.72 11.94
N GLU A 70 -7.78 -19.76 11.15
CA GLU A 70 -7.72 -20.19 9.76
C GLU A 70 -6.81 -19.26 8.95
N THR A 71 -5.90 -19.84 8.18
CA THR A 71 -4.99 -19.12 7.30
C THR A 71 -5.00 -19.73 5.90
N HIS A 72 -4.79 -18.91 4.88
CA HIS A 72 -4.57 -19.36 3.52
C HIS A 72 -3.74 -18.33 2.75
N GLU A 73 -3.05 -18.79 1.70
CA GLU A 73 -2.27 -17.94 0.82
C GLU A 73 -3.21 -17.18 -0.14
N VAL A 74 -3.04 -15.85 -0.20
CA VAL A 74 -3.80 -14.96 -1.10
C VAL A 74 -2.90 -14.26 -2.11
N LEU A 75 -1.61 -14.17 -1.83
CA LEU A 75 -0.56 -13.64 -2.70
C LEU A 75 0.69 -14.50 -2.58
N LYS A 76 1.48 -14.57 -3.65
CA LYS A 76 2.86 -15.06 -3.55
C LYS A 76 3.67 -14.11 -2.65
N ASP A 77 4.64 -14.64 -1.93
CA ASP A 77 5.55 -13.86 -1.07
C ASP A 77 6.28 -12.75 -1.85
N SER A 78 6.73 -13.05 -3.10
CA SER A 78 7.33 -12.05 -3.98
C SER A 78 6.37 -10.91 -4.32
N THR A 79 5.08 -11.21 -4.58
CA THR A 79 4.07 -10.17 -4.86
C THR A 79 3.81 -9.32 -3.63
N ALA A 80 3.69 -9.94 -2.46
CA ALA A 80 3.49 -9.25 -1.19
C ALA A 80 4.66 -8.30 -0.88
N TYR A 81 5.91 -8.76 -1.08
CA TYR A 81 7.08 -7.92 -0.85
C TYR A 81 7.19 -6.76 -1.83
N LEU A 82 7.00 -7.00 -3.14
CA LEU A 82 7.02 -5.94 -4.16
C LEU A 82 5.95 -4.87 -3.86
N LEU A 83 4.78 -5.29 -3.40
CA LEU A 83 3.74 -4.36 -2.97
C LEU A 83 4.13 -3.61 -1.71
N THR A 84 4.76 -4.27 -0.73
CA THR A 84 5.31 -3.64 0.48
C THR A 84 6.31 -2.55 0.13
N SER A 85 7.28 -2.84 -0.74
CA SER A 85 8.28 -1.88 -1.21
C SER A 85 7.64 -0.67 -1.90
N ALA A 86 6.68 -0.89 -2.80
CA ALA A 86 5.94 0.20 -3.43
C ALA A 86 5.11 1.03 -2.42
N MET A 87 4.63 0.41 -1.34
CA MET A 87 3.91 1.09 -0.27
C MET A 87 4.84 1.86 0.69
N GLU A 88 6.11 1.49 0.81
CA GLU A 88 7.12 2.30 1.51
C GLU A 88 7.34 3.63 0.79
N ASP A 89 7.30 3.66 -0.55
CA ASP A 89 7.40 4.87 -1.35
C ASP A 89 6.23 5.83 -1.15
N VAL A 90 5.05 5.33 -0.80
CA VAL A 90 3.91 6.17 -0.41
C VAL A 90 4.25 7.04 0.81
N VAL A 91 5.11 6.54 1.70
CA VAL A 91 5.55 7.24 2.93
C VAL A 91 6.83 8.05 2.70
N ASN A 92 7.79 7.48 1.94
CA ASN A 92 9.15 7.99 1.85
C ASN A 92 9.47 8.66 0.51
N GLY A 93 8.76 8.28 -0.57
CA GLY A 93 9.01 8.75 -1.92
C GLY A 93 8.65 10.22 -2.15
N ALA A 94 9.32 10.85 -3.10
CA ALA A 94 8.98 12.20 -3.55
C ALA A 94 7.57 12.21 -4.16
N GLY A 95 6.66 12.98 -3.56
CA GLY A 95 5.24 13.00 -3.95
C GLY A 95 4.38 11.90 -3.31
N GLY A 96 4.93 11.12 -2.39
CA GLY A 96 4.18 10.16 -1.61
C GLY A 96 3.09 10.82 -0.75
N THR A 97 1.90 10.21 -0.69
CA THR A 97 0.73 10.77 0.01
C THR A 97 0.67 10.40 1.49
N GLY A 98 1.51 9.49 1.95
CA GLY A 98 1.52 8.91 3.30
C GLY A 98 2.56 9.49 4.27
N GLY A 99 3.28 10.54 3.88
CA GLY A 99 4.42 11.07 4.65
C GLY A 99 4.11 11.47 6.10
N SER A 100 2.85 11.77 6.43
CA SER A 100 2.44 12.08 7.80
C SER A 100 2.35 10.85 8.72
N ALA A 101 2.38 9.65 8.15
CA ALA A 101 2.42 8.38 8.89
C ALA A 101 3.85 7.88 9.17
N ARG A 102 4.87 8.57 8.67
CA ARG A 102 6.27 8.16 8.86
C ARG A 102 6.62 8.06 10.34
N LEU A 103 7.24 6.95 10.72
CA LEU A 103 7.84 6.74 12.04
C LEU A 103 9.31 7.17 12.05
N SER A 104 9.83 7.55 13.21
CA SER A 104 11.21 8.00 13.34
C SER A 104 12.23 6.87 13.36
N ASN A 105 11.83 5.68 13.77
CA ASN A 105 12.73 4.53 13.99
C ASN A 105 12.09 3.20 13.57
N MET A 106 11.31 3.19 12.49
CA MET A 106 10.72 1.95 11.95
C MET A 106 10.25 2.19 10.52
N PRO A 107 10.48 1.27 9.58
CA PRO A 107 9.92 1.37 8.24
C PRO A 107 8.40 1.23 8.27
N VAL A 108 7.75 1.93 7.36
CA VAL A 108 6.28 1.94 7.23
C VAL A 108 5.91 1.74 5.76
N ALA A 109 5.12 0.73 5.50
CA ALA A 109 4.43 0.56 4.23
C ALA A 109 2.98 1.02 4.39
N ALA A 110 2.51 1.93 3.54
CA ALA A 110 1.20 2.55 3.69
C ALA A 110 0.47 2.75 2.37
N LYS A 111 -0.86 2.82 2.46
CA LYS A 111 -1.73 3.30 1.38
C LYS A 111 -2.78 4.22 1.96
N THR A 112 -2.91 5.41 1.37
CA THR A 112 -3.96 6.37 1.70
C THR A 112 -5.16 6.20 0.77
N GLY A 113 -6.34 6.51 1.26
CA GLY A 113 -7.57 6.61 0.49
C GLY A 113 -8.30 7.90 0.82
N THR A 114 -8.77 8.59 -0.21
CA THR A 114 -9.59 9.79 -0.06
C THR A 114 -10.72 9.70 -1.09
N SER A 115 -11.96 9.68 -0.61
CA SER A 115 -13.12 9.72 -1.49
C SER A 115 -13.35 11.12 -2.04
N GLN A 116 -14.24 11.25 -3.02
CA GLN A 116 -14.63 12.55 -3.58
C GLN A 116 -15.12 13.49 -2.46
N GLU A 117 -14.75 14.77 -2.54
CA GLU A 117 -15.08 15.80 -1.55
C GLU A 117 -14.59 15.46 -0.14
N SER A 118 -13.59 14.59 0.01
CA SER A 118 -13.04 14.19 1.32
C SER A 118 -14.11 13.70 2.30
N ARG A 119 -15.07 12.92 1.82
CA ARG A 119 -16.11 12.32 2.68
C ARG A 119 -15.58 11.18 3.52
N ASP A 120 -14.60 10.44 2.96
CA ASP A 120 -13.87 9.38 3.64
C ASP A 120 -12.37 9.63 3.54
N LEU A 121 -11.69 9.47 4.65
CA LEU A 121 -10.24 9.48 4.74
C LEU A 121 -9.77 8.16 5.32
N TRP A 122 -8.93 7.46 4.58
CA TRP A 122 -8.36 6.19 4.96
C TRP A 122 -6.84 6.23 5.02
N ILE A 123 -6.29 5.51 5.95
CA ILE A 123 -4.93 4.97 5.88
C ILE A 123 -4.95 3.53 6.34
N SER A 124 -4.38 2.63 5.53
CA SER A 124 -4.01 1.28 5.93
C SER A 124 -2.50 1.19 5.82
N ALA A 125 -1.85 0.85 6.92
CA ALA A 125 -0.40 0.83 6.98
C ALA A 125 0.10 -0.22 7.97
N PHE A 126 1.34 -0.65 7.77
CA PHE A 126 1.98 -1.63 8.62
C PHE A 126 3.47 -1.35 8.79
N THR A 127 3.99 -1.88 9.87
CA THR A 127 5.41 -2.03 10.17
C THR A 127 5.75 -3.52 10.13
N PRO A 128 7.01 -3.94 10.29
CA PRO A 128 7.34 -5.36 10.45
C PRO A 128 6.71 -6.05 11.67
N TYR A 129 6.03 -5.31 12.54
CA TYR A 129 5.42 -5.82 13.76
C TYR A 129 3.90 -5.74 13.80
N TYR A 130 3.31 -4.68 13.27
CA TYR A 130 1.88 -4.40 13.44
C TYR A 130 1.27 -3.78 12.19
N THR A 131 0.03 -4.17 11.93
CA THR A 131 -0.84 -3.59 10.91
C THR A 131 -2.01 -2.87 11.58
N ALA A 132 -2.36 -1.70 11.08
CA ALA A 132 -3.57 -1.00 11.49
C ALA A 132 -4.15 -0.18 10.34
N SER A 133 -5.47 -0.02 10.35
CA SER A 133 -6.19 0.88 9.47
C SER A 133 -6.96 1.92 10.27
N VAL A 134 -6.95 3.16 9.78
CA VAL A 134 -7.75 4.26 10.32
C VAL A 134 -8.68 4.75 9.23
N TRP A 135 -9.95 4.77 9.54
CA TRP A 135 -10.97 5.41 8.73
C TRP A 135 -11.57 6.60 9.47
N GLY A 136 -11.90 7.62 8.75
CA GLY A 136 -12.68 8.73 9.24
C GLY A 136 -13.65 9.23 8.21
N GLY A 137 -14.87 9.46 8.66
CA GLY A 137 -15.99 9.90 7.84
C GLY A 137 -17.21 10.16 8.73
N TYR A 138 -18.32 10.48 8.09
CA TYR A 138 -19.63 10.58 8.73
C TYR A 138 -20.51 9.43 8.25
N ASP A 139 -21.41 8.94 9.09
CA ASP A 139 -22.42 7.92 8.70
C ASP A 139 -23.32 8.41 7.56
N GLU A 140 -23.59 9.71 7.50
CA GLU A 140 -24.19 10.37 6.36
C GLU A 140 -23.09 11.01 5.51
N HIS A 141 -23.15 10.88 4.19
CA HIS A 141 -22.17 11.45 3.27
C HIS A 141 -22.04 12.98 3.40
N LYS A 142 -21.13 13.41 4.25
CA LYS A 142 -20.78 14.82 4.50
C LYS A 142 -19.28 15.04 4.30
N THR A 143 -18.92 16.17 3.73
CA THR A 143 -17.52 16.59 3.60
C THR A 143 -16.91 16.90 4.96
N MET A 144 -15.67 16.47 5.17
CA MET A 144 -14.90 16.77 6.38
C MET A 144 -14.09 18.08 6.26
N ASP A 145 -14.78 19.20 6.05
CA ASP A 145 -14.17 20.50 5.70
C ASP A 145 -13.29 21.11 6.81
N ARG A 146 -13.50 20.69 8.05
CA ARG A 146 -12.86 21.31 9.23
C ARG A 146 -11.65 20.58 9.76
N LEU A 147 -11.36 19.40 9.22
CA LEU A 147 -10.23 18.58 9.65
C LEU A 147 -9.05 18.70 8.68
N SER A 148 -7.84 18.68 9.21
CA SER A 148 -6.66 18.63 8.33
C SER A 148 -6.69 17.33 7.53
N GLN A 149 -6.41 17.40 6.23
CA GLN A 149 -6.49 16.27 5.28
C GLN A 149 -5.61 15.06 5.65
N ASN A 150 -4.75 15.17 6.64
CA ASN A 150 -3.83 14.10 7.07
C ASN A 150 -3.95 13.73 8.56
N TRP A 151 -5.05 14.12 9.23
CA TRP A 151 -5.24 13.81 10.65
C TRP A 151 -5.26 12.30 10.94
N HIS A 152 -5.86 11.50 10.05
CA HIS A 152 -5.92 10.03 10.15
C HIS A 152 -4.53 9.40 10.09
N GLN A 153 -3.62 9.93 9.27
CA GLN A 153 -2.23 9.49 9.19
C GLN A 153 -1.47 9.82 10.48
N LYS A 154 -1.66 11.03 11.02
CA LYS A 154 -1.05 11.43 12.28
C LYS A 154 -1.57 10.62 13.45
N LEU A 155 -2.87 10.28 13.45
CA LEU A 155 -3.45 9.40 14.46
C LEU A 155 -2.81 8.01 14.40
N TRP A 156 -2.71 7.43 13.21
CA TRP A 156 -2.04 6.15 12.99
C TRP A 156 -0.59 6.20 13.50
N ARG A 157 0.18 7.21 13.11
CA ARG A 157 1.56 7.41 13.57
C ARG A 157 1.68 7.47 15.08
N ASN A 158 0.88 8.31 15.73
CA ASN A 158 0.95 8.48 17.19
C ASN A 158 0.62 7.19 17.94
N ILE A 159 -0.32 6.39 17.41
CA ILE A 159 -0.65 5.07 17.97
C ILE A 159 0.56 4.13 17.84
N MET A 160 1.17 4.05 16.65
CA MET A 160 2.30 3.17 16.38
C MET A 160 3.56 3.57 17.16
N GLU A 161 3.89 4.85 17.23
CA GLU A 161 4.98 5.36 18.08
C GLU A 161 4.77 4.93 19.53
N ARG A 162 3.56 5.12 20.06
CA ARG A 162 3.24 4.73 21.44
C ARG A 162 3.34 3.21 21.67
N ILE A 163 2.91 2.39 20.71
CA ILE A 163 3.07 0.92 20.77
C ILE A 163 4.55 0.56 20.77
N GLN A 164 5.33 1.16 19.86
CA GLN A 164 6.77 0.91 19.75
C GLN A 164 7.50 1.23 21.05
N ASP A 165 7.24 2.40 21.62
CA ASP A 165 7.86 2.84 22.88
C ASP A 165 7.44 1.97 24.06
N THR A 166 6.13 1.67 24.18
CA THR A 166 5.60 0.89 25.33
C THR A 166 6.11 -0.55 25.31
N LYS A 167 6.31 -1.13 24.13
CA LYS A 167 6.76 -2.51 23.97
C LYS A 167 8.29 -2.64 23.80
N GLY A 168 9.01 -1.52 23.69
CA GLY A 168 10.45 -1.50 23.49
C GLY A 168 10.84 -2.21 22.19
N LEU A 169 10.12 -1.98 21.08
CA LEU A 169 10.37 -2.66 19.82
C LEU A 169 11.67 -2.13 19.19
N GLU A 170 12.56 -3.05 18.88
CA GLU A 170 13.80 -2.74 18.16
C GLU A 170 13.53 -2.44 16.69
N TYR A 171 14.44 -1.68 16.06
CA TYR A 171 14.36 -1.47 14.61
C TYR A 171 14.43 -2.81 13.88
N LYS A 172 13.57 -2.97 12.90
CA LYS A 172 13.53 -4.13 12.01
C LYS A 172 13.09 -3.67 10.61
N ASP A 173 13.82 -4.09 9.59
CA ASP A 173 13.39 -3.91 8.20
C ASP A 173 12.38 -4.97 7.77
N PHE A 174 11.66 -4.69 6.67
CA PHE A 174 10.85 -5.71 6.02
C PHE A 174 11.75 -6.80 5.45
N GLU A 175 11.39 -8.06 5.69
CA GLU A 175 12.18 -9.20 5.26
C GLU A 175 12.01 -9.44 3.75
N ILE A 176 13.13 -9.45 3.02
CA ILE A 176 13.15 -9.74 1.59
C ILE A 176 13.06 -11.26 1.41
N PRO A 177 11.98 -11.77 0.79
CA PRO A 177 11.86 -13.22 0.59
C PRO A 177 12.87 -13.73 -0.44
N SER A 178 13.22 -14.99 -0.32
CA SER A 178 14.18 -15.63 -1.24
C SER A 178 13.72 -15.69 -2.70
N SER A 179 12.42 -15.45 -2.96
CA SER A 179 11.81 -15.37 -4.29
C SER A 179 12.00 -14.02 -4.98
N VAL A 180 12.60 -13.03 -4.29
CA VAL A 180 12.86 -11.67 -4.78
C VAL A 180 14.36 -11.46 -4.93
N GLU A 181 14.75 -10.63 -5.90
CA GLU A 181 16.12 -10.15 -6.07
C GLU A 181 16.14 -8.69 -6.52
N GLU A 182 17.24 -8.00 -6.22
CA GLU A 182 17.50 -6.64 -6.66
C GLU A 182 18.19 -6.62 -8.02
N LYS A 183 17.82 -5.68 -8.89
CA LYS A 183 18.51 -5.36 -10.14
C LYS A 183 18.58 -3.86 -10.34
N THR A 184 19.74 -3.42 -10.86
CA THR A 184 19.89 -2.04 -11.31
C THR A 184 19.37 -1.93 -12.73
N VAL A 185 18.33 -1.13 -12.93
CA VAL A 185 17.66 -0.96 -14.22
C VAL A 185 17.73 0.49 -14.71
N CYS A 186 17.65 0.66 -16.00
CA CYS A 186 17.58 1.96 -16.63
C CYS A 186 16.18 2.55 -16.45
N THR A 187 16.07 3.73 -15.88
CA THR A 187 14.79 4.41 -15.62
C THR A 187 14.03 4.80 -16.89
N LYS A 188 14.70 4.79 -18.06
CA LYS A 188 14.07 5.10 -19.36
C LYS A 188 13.46 3.89 -20.04
N THR A 189 14.05 2.69 -19.84
CA THR A 189 13.65 1.48 -20.59
C THR A 189 13.18 0.33 -19.71
N GLY A 190 13.45 0.36 -18.41
CA GLY A 190 13.22 -0.77 -17.50
C GLY A 190 14.16 -1.97 -17.73
N LEU A 191 15.10 -1.90 -18.68
CA LEU A 191 16.09 -2.94 -18.94
C LEU A 191 17.28 -2.81 -17.99
N LEU A 192 18.12 -3.86 -17.89
CA LEU A 192 19.33 -3.81 -17.08
C LEU A 192 20.20 -2.61 -17.48
N ALA A 193 20.59 -1.82 -16.50
CA ALA A 193 21.36 -0.60 -16.74
C ALA A 193 22.76 -0.92 -17.27
N THR A 194 23.23 -0.10 -18.22
CA THR A 194 24.60 -0.09 -18.72
C THR A 194 25.26 1.26 -18.45
N SER A 195 26.56 1.37 -18.69
CA SER A 195 27.31 2.62 -18.50
C SER A 195 26.62 3.78 -19.26
N GLY A 196 26.34 4.88 -18.52
CA GLY A 196 25.68 6.07 -19.08
C GLY A 196 24.15 6.05 -19.00
N CYS A 197 23.50 4.98 -18.48
CA CYS A 197 22.08 4.99 -18.18
C CYS A 197 21.77 5.80 -16.92
N PRO A 198 20.68 6.58 -16.92
CA PRO A 198 20.04 6.96 -15.66
C PRO A 198 19.50 5.67 -15.04
N ALA A 199 19.99 5.29 -13.85
CA ALA A 199 19.74 3.98 -13.27
C ALA A 199 19.13 4.09 -11.88
N ILE A 200 18.32 3.08 -11.54
CA ILE A 200 17.76 2.86 -10.22
C ILE A 200 17.87 1.37 -9.87
N THR A 201 18.04 1.06 -8.60
CA THR A 201 17.96 -0.32 -8.11
C THR A 201 16.54 -0.59 -7.63
N GLU A 202 15.95 -1.68 -8.15
CA GLU A 202 14.58 -2.09 -7.90
C GLU A 202 14.51 -3.58 -7.58
N TYR A 203 13.45 -3.97 -6.90
CA TYR A 203 13.15 -5.36 -6.58
C TYR A 203 12.35 -6.03 -7.70
N PHE A 204 12.65 -7.30 -7.95
CA PHE A 204 11.97 -8.12 -8.95
C PHE A 204 11.68 -9.51 -8.39
N SER A 205 10.50 -10.06 -8.74
CA SER A 205 10.30 -11.50 -8.57
C SER A 205 11.30 -12.26 -9.45
N LYS A 206 11.93 -13.29 -8.92
CA LYS A 206 12.86 -14.15 -9.69
C LYS A 206 12.23 -14.79 -10.92
N ASP A 207 10.91 -14.93 -10.92
CA ASP A 207 10.15 -15.41 -12.09
C ASP A 207 10.04 -14.37 -13.21
N ASN A 208 10.34 -13.08 -12.94
CA ASN A 208 10.13 -11.98 -13.89
C ASN A 208 11.25 -10.91 -13.79
N VAL A 209 12.48 -11.34 -13.86
CA VAL A 209 13.64 -10.46 -13.82
C VAL A 209 13.99 -9.95 -15.22
N PRO A 210 14.31 -8.67 -15.40
CA PRO A 210 14.83 -8.18 -16.68
C PRO A 210 16.15 -8.89 -17.04
N THR A 211 16.21 -9.48 -18.23
CA THR A 211 17.39 -10.20 -18.74
C THR A 211 18.13 -9.47 -19.84
N LYS A 212 17.48 -8.47 -20.47
CA LYS A 212 18.06 -7.68 -21.55
C LYS A 212 18.72 -6.41 -21.01
N SER A 213 19.92 -6.11 -21.50
CA SER A 213 20.61 -4.87 -21.17
C SER A 213 20.12 -3.70 -22.05
N CYS A 214 20.14 -2.49 -21.48
CA CYS A 214 19.86 -1.26 -22.21
C CYS A 214 20.99 -1.01 -23.22
N ASN A 215 20.64 -0.77 -24.48
CA ASN A 215 21.61 -0.52 -25.55
C ASN A 215 22.16 0.91 -25.58
N GLY A 216 21.89 1.70 -24.52
CA GLY A 216 22.23 3.11 -24.42
C GLY A 216 21.11 4.01 -24.94
N HIS A 217 21.13 5.26 -24.45
CA HIS A 217 20.20 6.29 -24.90
C HIS A 217 20.95 7.19 -25.87
N TYR A 218 20.80 6.94 -27.17
CA TYR A 218 21.13 7.94 -28.14
C TYR A 218 20.07 9.04 -28.01
N PHE A 219 20.40 10.16 -27.39
CA PHE A 219 19.66 11.39 -27.59
C PHE A 219 19.82 11.75 -29.06
N ALA A 220 18.89 11.38 -29.90
CA ALA A 220 18.67 12.13 -31.10
C ALA A 220 18.41 13.57 -30.63
N PRO A 221 19.14 14.59 -31.12
CA PRO A 221 18.82 15.97 -30.83
C PRO A 221 17.33 16.13 -31.15
N SER A 222 16.53 16.62 -30.21
CA SER A 222 15.12 16.89 -30.47
C SER A 222 15.03 17.86 -31.60
N GLU A 223 14.61 17.46 -32.79
CA GLU A 223 14.04 18.33 -33.82
C GLU A 223 12.68 18.84 -33.30
N TYR A 224 12.69 19.58 -32.22
CA TYR A 224 11.66 20.56 -31.95
C TYR A 224 12.13 21.87 -32.57
N SER A 225 11.92 22.02 -33.88
CA SER A 225 11.80 23.32 -34.45
C SER A 225 10.55 23.97 -33.87
N GLU A 226 10.74 24.98 -33.04
CA GLU A 226 9.70 25.95 -32.75
C GLU A 226 9.16 26.43 -34.07
N LYS A 227 7.95 26.03 -34.44
CA LYS A 227 7.19 26.76 -35.45
C LYS A 227 6.75 28.04 -34.78
N ASP A 228 7.39 29.11 -35.23
CA ASP A 228 7.06 30.49 -34.98
C ASP A 228 5.62 30.76 -35.54
N ASP A 229 4.62 30.61 -34.75
CA ASP A 229 3.23 31.00 -35.08
C ASP A 229 3.06 32.51 -34.80
N THR A 230 3.79 33.33 -35.54
CA THR A 230 3.49 34.75 -35.72
C THR A 230 2.75 34.96 -37.04
N GLU A 231 1.50 34.59 -37.12
CA GLU A 231 0.54 35.17 -38.06
C GLU A 231 -0.65 35.71 -37.28
N SER A 232 -0.64 37.04 -37.10
CA SER A 232 -1.80 37.81 -36.72
C SER A 232 -2.80 37.82 -37.87
N PRO A 233 -4.13 37.61 -37.65
CA PRO A 233 -5.12 37.88 -38.68
C PRO A 233 -5.31 39.40 -38.80
N ASP A 234 -5.02 39.89 -39.98
CA ASP A 234 -5.35 41.24 -40.43
C ASP A 234 -6.86 41.43 -40.50
N GLU A 235 -7.29 42.63 -40.14
CA GLU A 235 -8.64 43.14 -40.24
C GLU A 235 -9.13 43.22 -41.70
N THR A 236 -10.33 42.74 -41.97
CA THR A 236 -11.32 43.36 -42.86
C THR A 236 -12.73 42.88 -42.53
#